data_97d9b5ce0b1b8439a2fb29cc016cf10e
#
_entry.id   97d9b5ce0b1b8439a2fb29cc016cf10e
#
_cell.length_a   1.000
_cell.length_b   1.000
_cell.length_c   1.000
_cell.angle_alpha   90.00
_cell.angle_beta   90.00
_cell.angle_gamma   90.00
#
_symmetry.space_group_name_H-M   'P 1'
#
loop_
_entity.id
_entity.type
_entity.pdbx_description
1 polymer ?
#
loop_
_entity_poly.entity_id
_entity_poly.type
_entity_poly.pdbx_seq_one_letter_code
_entity_poly.pdbx_strand_id
1 'polypeptide(L)'
;IDETQKFSFEWSTGETSLGIIVTEEGTYSLRIVNEEFGCERIFEFLVNKLQTPEITDIAIESNAESSEVTVFTSSDEENLYSLDDINGNYQTSSVFRNVPAGSHTIFVKNRNDCEIKQQEIRVFGFPQFFTPNNDGYHDSWKPYKITDPAYQIKSIYIFDRYGKLLKQLDPNGNGWDGTFNNRNMPGNDYWFNVILENGREFKGHF
;
A
#
# COMPACT_ATOMS: atom_id res chain seq x y z
N ILE A 1 7.75 -21.36 44.86
CA ILE A 1 7.64 -20.29 45.88
C ILE A 1 7.09 -20.99 47.12
N ASP A 2 7.83 -20.95 48.22
CA ASP A 2 7.44 -21.56 49.48
C ASP A 2 6.22 -20.78 50.02
N GLU A 3 5.09 -21.46 50.25
CA GLU A 3 3.82 -20.87 50.68
C GLU A 3 3.86 -20.18 52.04
N THR A 4 5.03 -20.22 52.73
CA THR A 4 5.23 -19.65 54.06
C THR A 4 5.75 -18.22 54.05
N GLN A 5 6.27 -17.72 52.92
CA GLN A 5 6.82 -16.37 52.84
C GLN A 5 5.74 -15.33 52.58
N LYS A 6 5.58 -14.36 53.46
CA LYS A 6 4.67 -13.24 53.30
C LYS A 6 5.35 -12.10 52.58
N PHE A 7 4.81 -11.72 51.42
CA PHE A 7 5.28 -10.55 50.67
C PHE A 7 4.13 -9.52 50.61
N SER A 8 4.49 -8.26 50.73
CA SER A 8 3.62 -7.14 50.38
C SER A 8 4.12 -6.46 49.09
N PHE A 9 3.17 -5.92 48.37
CA PHE A 9 3.34 -5.30 47.05
C PHE A 9 2.81 -3.87 47.12
N GLU A 10 3.54 -2.94 46.58
CA GLU A 10 3.15 -1.54 46.48
C GLU A 10 3.61 -0.99 45.14
N TRP A 11 2.66 -0.61 44.32
CA TRP A 11 2.93 0.06 43.05
C TRP A 11 3.05 1.57 43.24
N SER A 12 3.79 2.22 42.32
CA SER A 12 3.89 3.69 42.30
C SER A 12 2.54 4.40 42.15
N THR A 13 1.51 3.69 41.69
CA THR A 13 0.11 4.13 41.61
C THR A 13 -0.63 4.05 42.94
N GLY A 14 -0.01 3.44 44.00
CA GLY A 14 -0.61 3.24 45.31
C GLY A 14 -1.39 1.93 45.47
N GLU A 15 -1.48 1.11 44.44
CA GLU A 15 -2.13 -0.20 44.49
C GLU A 15 -1.24 -1.25 45.13
N THR A 16 -1.83 -2.24 45.81
CA THR A 16 -1.14 -3.32 46.53
C THR A 16 -1.40 -4.70 45.92
N SER A 17 -2.01 -4.76 44.75
CA SER A 17 -2.31 -5.99 44.01
C SER A 17 -1.06 -6.59 43.36
N LEU A 18 -1.15 -7.89 42.99
CA LEU A 18 -0.07 -8.58 42.25
C LEU A 18 0.21 -8.00 40.85
N GLY A 19 -0.73 -7.24 40.29
CA GLY A 19 -0.61 -6.59 38.99
C GLY A 19 -1.54 -5.39 38.91
N ILE A 20 -1.17 -4.44 38.07
CA ILE A 20 -1.97 -3.24 37.77
C ILE A 20 -2.23 -3.17 36.27
N ILE A 21 -3.31 -2.47 35.88
CA ILE A 21 -3.60 -2.11 34.52
C ILE A 21 -3.33 -0.61 34.37
N VAL A 22 -2.47 -0.26 33.44
CA VAL A 22 -2.13 1.14 33.17
C VAL A 22 -2.49 1.49 31.72
N THR A 23 -3.01 2.71 31.52
CA THR A 23 -3.44 3.24 30.23
C THR A 23 -2.60 4.41 29.75
N GLU A 24 -1.79 4.98 30.65
CA GLU A 24 -0.96 6.12 30.38
C GLU A 24 0.50 5.71 30.23
N GLU A 25 1.25 6.40 29.36
CA GLU A 25 2.69 6.23 29.27
C GLU A 25 3.36 6.76 30.53
N GLY A 26 4.47 6.14 30.93
CA GLY A 26 5.22 6.55 32.10
C GLY A 26 6.09 5.45 32.68
N THR A 27 6.81 5.80 33.72
CA THR A 27 7.60 4.84 34.52
C THR A 27 6.80 4.44 35.75
N TYR A 28 6.52 3.14 35.85
CA TYR A 28 5.84 2.54 36.98
C TYR A 28 6.83 1.75 37.81
N SER A 29 6.71 1.76 39.13
CA SER A 29 7.55 0.94 39.98
C SER A 29 6.73 0.04 40.87
N LEU A 30 7.27 -1.16 41.11
CA LEU A 30 6.72 -2.15 42.06
C LEU A 30 7.74 -2.34 43.18
N ARG A 31 7.36 -2.01 44.41
CA ARG A 31 8.08 -2.31 45.62
C ARG A 31 7.58 -3.61 46.22
N ILE A 32 8.44 -4.59 46.39
CA ILE A 32 8.16 -5.87 47.04
C ILE A 32 8.90 -5.91 48.35
N VAL A 33 8.18 -6.16 49.44
CA VAL A 33 8.76 -6.31 50.79
C VAL A 33 8.51 -7.72 51.29
N ASN A 34 9.57 -8.37 51.79
CA ASN A 34 9.43 -9.58 52.57
C ASN A 34 9.10 -9.19 54.01
N GLU A 35 7.87 -9.48 54.45
CA GLU A 35 7.38 -9.11 55.77
C GLU A 35 8.08 -9.82 56.92
N GLU A 36 8.72 -10.95 56.64
CA GLU A 36 9.39 -11.76 57.68
C GLU A 36 10.83 -11.20 57.96
N PHE A 37 11.54 -10.79 56.88
CA PHE A 37 12.95 -10.37 56.99
C PHE A 37 13.14 -8.86 56.79
N GLY A 38 12.08 -8.11 56.43
CA GLY A 38 12.13 -6.69 56.19
C GLY A 38 12.94 -6.28 54.94
N CYS A 39 13.33 -7.22 54.11
CA CYS A 39 14.07 -6.96 52.89
C CYS A 39 13.12 -6.44 51.80
N GLU A 40 13.57 -5.44 51.05
CA GLU A 40 12.78 -4.88 49.97
C GLU A 40 13.54 -4.86 48.64
N ARG A 41 12.77 -4.86 47.55
CA ARG A 41 13.27 -4.66 46.20
C ARG A 41 12.29 -3.87 45.36
N ILE A 42 12.83 -2.94 44.57
CA ILE A 42 12.05 -2.11 43.66
C ILE A 42 12.37 -2.56 42.22
N PHE A 43 11.32 -2.72 41.43
CA PHE A 43 11.39 -2.98 40.01
C PHE A 43 10.77 -1.79 39.26
N GLU A 44 11.42 -1.35 38.22
CA GLU A 44 10.91 -0.26 37.35
C GLU A 44 10.47 -0.84 36.00
N PHE A 45 9.34 -0.33 35.48
CA PHE A 45 8.75 -0.71 34.22
C PHE A 45 8.45 0.57 33.43
N LEU A 46 9.00 0.68 32.23
CA LEU A 46 8.69 1.75 31.31
C LEU A 46 7.54 1.32 30.41
N VAL A 47 6.44 2.08 30.46
CA VAL A 47 5.28 1.92 29.58
C VAL A 47 5.30 3.05 28.57
N ASN A 48 5.44 2.69 27.30
CA ASN A 48 5.39 3.64 26.18
C ASN A 48 4.07 3.48 25.42
N LYS A 49 3.49 4.59 25.01
CA LYS A 49 2.35 4.61 24.09
C LYS A 49 2.88 4.35 22.67
N LEU A 50 2.40 3.27 22.07
CA LEU A 50 2.70 3.00 20.68
C LEU A 50 1.92 3.96 19.78
N GLN A 51 2.61 4.61 18.86
CA GLN A 51 1.98 5.44 17.85
C GLN A 51 1.62 4.58 16.64
N THR A 52 0.36 4.67 16.21
CA THR A 52 -0.06 4.08 14.94
C THR A 52 0.48 4.94 13.80
N PRO A 53 1.11 4.33 12.79
CA PRO A 53 1.58 5.09 11.64
C PRO A 53 0.37 5.63 10.85
N GLU A 54 0.40 6.91 10.51
CA GLU A 54 -0.56 7.50 9.56
C GLU A 54 0.13 7.64 8.20
N ILE A 55 -0.57 7.28 7.12
CA ILE A 55 -0.10 7.52 5.75
C ILE A 55 -0.31 9.01 5.47
N THR A 56 0.78 9.74 5.28
CA THR A 56 0.74 11.20 5.06
C THR A 56 0.71 11.57 3.59
N ASP A 57 1.36 10.77 2.73
CA ASP A 57 1.39 10.96 1.28
C ASP A 57 1.78 9.67 0.57
N ILE A 58 1.44 9.57 -0.72
CA ILE A 58 1.87 8.48 -1.61
C ILE A 58 2.29 9.07 -2.94
N ALA A 59 3.58 8.95 -3.26
CA ALA A 59 4.11 9.32 -4.58
C ALA A 59 4.05 8.12 -5.53
N ILE A 60 3.54 8.34 -6.74
CA ILE A 60 3.46 7.33 -7.79
C ILE A 60 4.20 7.85 -9.04
N GLU A 61 5.29 7.17 -9.39
CA GLU A 61 6.03 7.43 -10.62
C GLU A 61 5.75 6.33 -11.63
N SER A 62 4.93 6.65 -12.65
CA SER A 62 4.54 5.68 -13.68
C SER A 62 5.35 5.87 -14.96
N ASN A 63 5.84 4.75 -15.50
CA ASN A 63 6.41 4.60 -16.83
C ASN A 63 5.51 3.71 -17.69
N ALA A 64 5.86 3.50 -18.97
CA ALA A 64 5.05 2.67 -19.87
C ALA A 64 4.97 1.19 -19.41
N GLU A 65 6.03 0.67 -18.79
CA GLU A 65 6.19 -0.75 -18.45
C GLU A 65 6.08 -1.03 -16.95
N SER A 66 6.38 -0.05 -16.10
CA SER A 66 6.40 -0.24 -14.65
C SER A 66 6.14 1.04 -13.90
N SER A 67 5.69 0.90 -12.66
CA SER A 67 5.51 2.03 -11.75
C SER A 67 6.24 1.78 -10.44
N GLU A 68 6.71 2.87 -9.84
CA GLU A 68 7.23 2.88 -8.48
C GLU A 68 6.26 3.63 -7.58
N VAL A 69 5.95 3.05 -6.43
CA VAL A 69 5.07 3.63 -5.42
C VAL A 69 5.86 3.83 -4.14
N THR A 70 5.95 5.07 -3.67
CA THR A 70 6.62 5.43 -2.42
C THR A 70 5.59 5.91 -1.41
N VAL A 71 5.58 5.31 -0.23
CA VAL A 71 4.66 5.62 0.87
C VAL A 71 5.38 6.49 1.89
N PHE A 72 4.75 7.59 2.30
CA PHE A 72 5.24 8.47 3.37
C PHE A 72 4.34 8.32 4.60
N THR A 73 4.95 8.27 5.77
CA THR A 73 4.25 8.09 7.04
C THR A 73 4.62 9.17 8.05
N SER A 74 3.75 9.37 9.06
CA SER A 74 3.89 10.42 10.08
C SER A 74 4.96 10.13 11.13
N SER A 75 5.41 8.88 11.25
CA SER A 75 6.39 8.46 12.27
C SER A 75 7.66 7.92 11.61
N ASP A 76 8.80 8.23 12.23
CA ASP A 76 10.11 7.66 11.88
C ASP A 76 10.35 6.27 12.52
N GLU A 77 9.33 5.71 13.18
CA GLU A 77 9.40 4.36 13.73
C GLU A 77 9.52 3.32 12.60
N GLU A 78 10.06 2.14 12.91
CA GLU A 78 10.19 1.04 11.96
C GLU A 78 8.80 0.53 11.52
N ASN A 79 8.26 1.15 10.49
CA ASN A 79 7.01 0.74 9.87
C ASN A 79 7.22 -0.42 8.91
N LEU A 80 6.18 -1.20 8.76
CA LEU A 80 6.09 -2.32 7.83
C LEU A 80 5.00 -2.04 6.80
N TYR A 81 5.29 -2.37 5.54
CA TYR A 81 4.45 -2.03 4.39
C TYR A 81 4.07 -3.28 3.62
N SER A 82 2.82 -3.38 3.19
CA SER A 82 2.35 -4.42 2.26
C SER A 82 1.51 -3.81 1.15
N LEU A 83 1.53 -4.46 -0.01
CA LEU A 83 0.75 -4.09 -1.19
C LEU A 83 -0.25 -5.22 -1.47
N ASP A 84 -1.54 -4.86 -1.57
CA ASP A 84 -2.67 -5.72 -1.96
C ASP A 84 -3.00 -6.88 -1.03
N ASP A 85 -2.22 -7.13 0.01
CA ASP A 85 -2.50 -8.22 0.94
C ASP A 85 -2.29 -7.79 2.40
N ILE A 86 -3.38 -7.68 3.16
CA ILE A 86 -3.36 -7.32 4.58
C ILE A 86 -2.66 -8.38 5.45
N ASN A 87 -2.69 -9.65 5.02
CA ASN A 87 -2.06 -10.77 5.70
C ASN A 87 -0.75 -11.23 5.03
N GLY A 88 -0.31 -10.49 4.01
CA GLY A 88 0.83 -10.84 3.18
C GLY A 88 2.18 -10.59 3.82
N ASN A 89 3.21 -10.71 3.01
CA ASN A 89 4.58 -10.43 3.43
C ASN A 89 4.81 -8.92 3.52
N TYR A 90 4.94 -8.41 4.73
CA TYR A 90 5.31 -7.02 4.97
C TYR A 90 6.81 -6.82 4.78
N GLN A 91 7.17 -5.72 4.13
CA GLN A 91 8.56 -5.26 3.96
C GLN A 91 8.84 -4.01 4.81
N THR A 92 10.11 -3.76 5.10
CA THR A 92 10.55 -2.53 5.81
C THR A 92 10.73 -1.34 4.87
N SER A 93 10.93 -1.61 3.56
CA SER A 93 11.01 -0.55 2.55
C SER A 93 9.65 0.06 2.30
N SER A 94 9.55 1.38 2.32
CA SER A 94 8.34 2.13 1.93
C SER A 94 8.16 2.22 0.41
N VAL A 95 9.09 1.66 -0.38
CA VAL A 95 9.09 1.74 -1.85
C VAL A 95 8.70 0.38 -2.44
N PHE A 96 7.65 0.39 -3.25
CA PHE A 96 7.21 -0.73 -4.07
C PHE A 96 7.61 -0.49 -5.52
N ARG A 97 8.32 -1.45 -6.11
CA ARG A 97 8.80 -1.38 -7.50
C ARG A 97 8.03 -2.34 -8.38
N ASN A 98 7.95 -2.01 -9.67
CA ASN A 98 7.25 -2.82 -10.68
C ASN A 98 5.78 -3.06 -10.31
N VAL A 99 5.14 -2.05 -9.73
CA VAL A 99 3.70 -2.12 -9.39
C VAL A 99 2.92 -2.11 -10.69
N PRO A 100 2.06 -3.11 -10.93
CA PRO A 100 1.23 -3.15 -12.14
C PRO A 100 0.28 -1.94 -12.21
N ALA A 101 -0.21 -1.65 -13.39
CA ALA A 101 -1.24 -0.65 -13.55
C ALA A 101 -2.59 -1.17 -13.04
N GLY A 102 -3.35 -0.30 -12.39
CA GLY A 102 -4.66 -0.66 -11.83
C GLY A 102 -4.91 -0.09 -10.45
N SER A 103 -5.88 -0.67 -9.75
CA SER A 103 -6.21 -0.32 -8.37
C SER A 103 -5.44 -1.23 -7.42
N HIS A 104 -4.81 -0.64 -6.42
CA HIS A 104 -4.02 -1.32 -5.39
C HIS A 104 -4.39 -0.79 -4.02
N THR A 105 -4.09 -1.56 -2.98
CA THR A 105 -4.25 -1.14 -1.58
C THR A 105 -2.92 -1.23 -0.87
N ILE A 106 -2.48 -0.11 -0.29
CA ILE A 106 -1.32 -0.05 0.59
C ILE A 106 -1.78 -0.34 2.01
N PHE A 107 -1.05 -1.20 2.71
CA PHE A 107 -1.20 -1.47 4.14
C PHE A 107 0.07 -1.06 4.87
N VAL A 108 -0.09 -0.34 5.97
CA VAL A 108 1.01 0.11 6.82
C VAL A 108 0.70 -0.25 8.27
N LYS A 109 1.68 -0.83 8.96
CA LYS A 109 1.61 -1.14 10.38
C LYS A 109 2.97 -0.88 11.04
N ASN A 110 2.98 -0.73 12.37
CA ASN A 110 4.21 -0.80 13.13
C ASN A 110 4.57 -2.28 13.44
N ARG A 111 5.77 -2.53 13.98
CA ARG A 111 6.20 -3.89 14.35
C ARG A 111 5.34 -4.57 15.41
N ASN A 112 4.60 -3.80 16.20
CA ASN A 112 3.83 -4.31 17.34
C ASN A 112 2.39 -4.70 16.95
N ASP A 113 2.03 -4.60 15.65
CA ASP A 113 0.75 -5.03 15.07
C ASP A 113 -0.52 -4.45 15.74
N CYS A 114 -0.40 -3.29 16.43
CA CYS A 114 -1.52 -2.74 17.19
C CYS A 114 -2.66 -2.23 16.30
N GLU A 115 -2.33 -1.73 15.11
CA GLU A 115 -3.31 -1.23 14.14
C GLU A 115 -2.70 -1.24 12.73
N ILE A 116 -3.51 -1.54 11.73
CA ILE A 116 -3.13 -1.49 10.33
C ILE A 116 -3.87 -0.33 9.67
N LYS A 117 -3.14 0.60 9.07
CA LYS A 117 -3.70 1.65 8.19
C LYS A 117 -3.69 1.16 6.76
N GLN A 118 -4.72 1.56 6.02
CA GLN A 118 -4.83 1.19 4.60
C GLN A 118 -5.23 2.40 3.77
N GLN A 119 -4.75 2.41 2.53
CA GLN A 119 -5.11 3.42 1.54
C GLN A 119 -5.17 2.81 0.14
N GLU A 120 -6.30 3.04 -0.54
CA GLU A 120 -6.44 2.68 -1.95
C GLU A 120 -5.70 3.69 -2.82
N ILE A 121 -4.99 3.18 -3.83
CA ILE A 121 -4.30 3.94 -4.85
C ILE A 121 -4.69 3.46 -6.25
N ARG A 122 -4.45 4.29 -7.25
CA ARG A 122 -4.60 3.92 -8.65
C ARG A 122 -3.33 4.22 -9.41
N VAL A 123 -2.72 3.18 -9.96
CA VAL A 123 -1.49 3.26 -10.74
C VAL A 123 -1.85 3.39 -12.21
N PHE A 124 -1.37 4.47 -12.85
CA PHE A 124 -1.54 4.69 -14.28
C PHE A 124 -0.72 3.68 -15.08
N GLY A 125 -1.29 3.20 -16.18
CA GLY A 125 -0.57 2.32 -17.08
C GLY A 125 -1.48 1.70 -18.14
N PHE A 126 -1.00 0.62 -18.76
CA PHE A 126 -1.55 0.05 -19.98
C PHE A 126 -1.75 -1.44 -19.80
N PRO A 127 -2.92 -2.00 -20.21
CA PRO A 127 -3.11 -3.44 -20.25
C PRO A 127 -2.13 -4.08 -21.26
N GLN A 128 -1.53 -5.19 -20.88
CA GLN A 128 -0.63 -5.96 -21.77
C GLN A 128 -1.35 -6.84 -22.76
N PHE A 129 -2.64 -7.08 -22.57
CA PHE A 129 -3.50 -7.84 -23.46
C PHE A 129 -4.97 -7.42 -23.30
N PHE A 130 -5.79 -7.83 -24.25
CA PHE A 130 -7.24 -7.81 -24.17
C PHE A 130 -7.81 -8.99 -24.93
N THR A 131 -9.06 -9.35 -24.62
CA THR A 131 -9.74 -10.56 -25.17
C THR A 131 -11.13 -10.20 -25.67
N PRO A 132 -11.27 -9.72 -26.93
CA PRO A 132 -12.54 -9.23 -27.46
C PRO A 132 -13.49 -10.40 -27.80
N ASN A 133 -14.00 -11.09 -26.78
CA ASN A 133 -14.90 -12.25 -26.88
C ASN A 133 -16.33 -11.90 -26.43
N ASN A 134 -16.54 -10.66 -25.99
CA ASN A 134 -17.82 -10.12 -25.53
C ASN A 134 -18.38 -10.81 -24.28
N ASP A 135 -17.50 -11.25 -23.39
CA ASP A 135 -17.87 -11.82 -22.09
C ASP A 135 -17.99 -10.77 -20.98
N GLY A 136 -17.67 -9.49 -21.25
CA GLY A 136 -17.67 -8.37 -20.33
C GLY A 136 -16.35 -8.12 -19.62
N TYR A 137 -15.32 -8.96 -19.85
CA TYR A 137 -14.00 -8.83 -19.23
C TYR A 137 -12.93 -8.62 -20.29
N HIS A 138 -12.16 -7.53 -20.17
CA HIS A 138 -11.06 -7.20 -21.09
C HIS A 138 -11.43 -7.21 -22.60
N ASP A 139 -12.70 -6.94 -22.91
CA ASP A 139 -13.21 -6.93 -24.29
C ASP A 139 -12.64 -5.79 -25.14
N SER A 140 -12.08 -4.78 -24.51
CA SER A 140 -11.44 -3.67 -25.20
C SER A 140 -10.15 -3.23 -24.53
N TRP A 141 -9.18 -2.83 -25.35
CA TRP A 141 -7.93 -2.23 -24.85
C TRP A 141 -8.08 -0.73 -24.65
N LYS A 142 -7.75 -0.28 -23.46
CA LYS A 142 -7.67 1.15 -23.10
C LYS A 142 -6.72 1.35 -21.90
N PRO A 143 -6.06 2.50 -21.78
CA PRO A 143 -5.27 2.84 -20.60
C PRO A 143 -6.11 2.79 -19.32
N TYR A 144 -5.48 2.40 -18.20
CA TYR A 144 -6.11 2.52 -16.89
C TYR A 144 -6.20 4.00 -16.52
N LYS A 145 -7.43 4.51 -16.35
CA LYS A 145 -7.66 5.90 -15.99
C LYS A 145 -7.42 6.12 -14.49
N ILE A 146 -6.74 7.20 -14.19
CA ILE A 146 -6.60 7.73 -12.84
C ILE A 146 -7.13 9.16 -12.80
N THR A 147 -7.46 9.63 -11.60
CA THR A 147 -8.02 10.98 -11.40
C THR A 147 -6.96 12.06 -11.32
N ASP A 148 -5.67 11.69 -11.27
CA ASP A 148 -4.57 12.64 -11.20
C ASP A 148 -4.47 13.46 -12.51
N PRO A 149 -4.56 14.80 -12.44
CA PRO A 149 -4.44 15.68 -13.61
C PRO A 149 -3.13 15.52 -14.38
N ALA A 150 -2.04 15.07 -13.73
CA ALA A 150 -0.74 14.83 -14.36
C ALA A 150 -0.79 13.72 -15.42
N TYR A 151 -1.80 12.83 -15.34
CA TYR A 151 -2.01 11.71 -16.27
C TYR A 151 -3.25 11.88 -17.15
N GLN A 152 -3.74 13.10 -17.33
CA GLN A 152 -4.86 13.37 -18.23
C GLN A 152 -4.46 13.09 -19.69
N ILE A 153 -5.19 12.18 -20.34
CA ILE A 153 -4.86 11.72 -21.69
C ILE A 153 -5.47 12.69 -22.72
N LYS A 154 -4.62 13.15 -23.64
CA LYS A 154 -4.96 13.99 -24.76
C LYS A 154 -5.34 13.17 -25.99
N SER A 155 -4.56 12.14 -26.32
CA SER A 155 -4.79 11.31 -27.51
C SER A 155 -4.18 9.92 -27.35
N ILE A 156 -4.81 8.95 -28.03
CA ILE A 156 -4.42 7.54 -28.03
C ILE A 156 -4.40 7.07 -29.48
N TYR A 157 -3.32 6.46 -29.91
CA TYR A 157 -3.15 5.90 -31.25
C TYR A 157 -2.76 4.41 -31.14
N ILE A 158 -3.37 3.59 -31.99
CA ILE A 158 -3.08 2.15 -32.11
C ILE A 158 -2.50 1.87 -33.49
N PHE A 159 -1.43 1.10 -33.52
CA PHE A 159 -0.70 0.75 -34.72
C PHE A 159 -0.54 -0.76 -34.84
N ASP A 160 -0.39 -1.24 -36.08
CA ASP A 160 0.09 -2.59 -36.32
C ASP A 160 1.62 -2.70 -36.16
N ARG A 161 2.17 -3.91 -36.24
CA ARG A 161 3.62 -4.17 -36.11
C ARG A 161 4.48 -3.52 -37.19
N TYR A 162 3.88 -2.98 -38.25
CA TYR A 162 4.58 -2.27 -39.33
C TYR A 162 4.51 -0.75 -39.16
N GLY A 163 3.91 -0.28 -38.05
CA GLY A 163 3.75 1.15 -37.77
C GLY A 163 2.59 1.81 -38.51
N LYS A 164 1.72 1.03 -39.14
CA LYS A 164 0.50 1.56 -39.79
C LYS A 164 -0.53 1.92 -38.72
N LEU A 165 -1.02 3.16 -38.75
CA LEU A 165 -2.09 3.60 -37.87
C LEU A 165 -3.37 2.80 -38.17
N LEU A 166 -3.89 2.10 -37.16
CA LEU A 166 -5.15 1.38 -37.21
C LEU A 166 -6.31 2.22 -36.70
N LYS A 167 -6.12 2.87 -35.55
CA LYS A 167 -7.17 3.64 -34.89
C LYS A 167 -6.63 4.77 -34.04
N GLN A 168 -7.32 5.88 -34.03
CA GLN A 168 -7.25 6.89 -32.99
C GLN A 168 -8.43 6.67 -32.06
N LEU A 169 -8.18 6.54 -30.77
CA LEU A 169 -9.21 6.33 -29.76
C LEU A 169 -9.61 7.64 -29.08
N ASP A 170 -10.88 7.74 -28.75
CA ASP A 170 -11.36 8.76 -27.81
C ASP A 170 -10.83 8.42 -26.40
N PRO A 171 -10.10 9.32 -25.74
CA PRO A 171 -9.63 9.11 -24.35
C PRO A 171 -10.75 8.80 -23.36
N ASN A 172 -11.97 9.25 -23.65
CA ASN A 172 -13.16 9.01 -22.83
C ASN A 172 -14.03 7.85 -23.31
N GLY A 173 -13.65 7.24 -24.43
CA GLY A 173 -14.39 6.15 -25.05
C GLY A 173 -14.20 4.79 -24.41
N ASN A 174 -14.77 3.77 -25.07
CA ASN A 174 -14.75 2.39 -24.59
C ASN A 174 -13.43 1.64 -24.88
N GLY A 175 -12.49 2.27 -25.60
CA GLY A 175 -11.25 1.63 -26.01
C GLY A 175 -11.30 1.02 -27.39
N TRP A 176 -10.30 0.18 -27.72
CA TRP A 176 -10.22 -0.53 -28.99
C TRP A 176 -10.74 -1.97 -28.83
N ASP A 177 -11.69 -2.33 -29.66
CA ASP A 177 -12.36 -3.62 -29.67
C ASP A 177 -11.65 -4.68 -30.57
N GLY A 178 -10.45 -4.39 -31.07
CA GLY A 178 -9.73 -5.27 -31.95
C GLY A 178 -10.20 -5.23 -33.41
N THR A 179 -11.01 -4.23 -33.80
CA THR A 179 -11.48 -4.13 -35.17
C THR A 179 -10.76 -3.03 -35.97
N PHE A 180 -10.61 -3.26 -37.29
CA PHE A 180 -10.17 -2.27 -38.26
C PHE A 180 -11.00 -2.39 -39.55
N ASN A 181 -11.60 -1.29 -40.01
CA ASN A 181 -12.51 -1.29 -41.17
C ASN A 181 -13.62 -2.35 -41.06
N ASN A 182 -14.25 -2.48 -39.89
CA ASN A 182 -15.32 -3.45 -39.59
C ASN A 182 -14.91 -4.93 -39.72
N ARG A 183 -13.64 -5.24 -39.60
CA ARG A 183 -13.12 -6.60 -39.59
C ARG A 183 -12.29 -6.83 -38.34
N ASN A 184 -12.45 -8.00 -37.76
CA ASN A 184 -11.62 -8.42 -36.64
C ASN A 184 -10.15 -8.51 -37.09
N MET A 185 -9.28 -7.93 -36.32
CA MET A 185 -7.84 -8.06 -36.50
C MET A 185 -7.36 -9.40 -35.91
N PRO A 186 -6.31 -9.99 -36.50
CA PRO A 186 -5.75 -11.25 -35.95
C PRO A 186 -5.14 -11.02 -34.57
N GLY A 187 -5.08 -12.08 -33.77
CA GLY A 187 -4.27 -12.10 -32.55
C GLY A 187 -2.80 -11.86 -32.89
N ASN A 188 -2.26 -10.76 -32.46
CA ASN A 188 -0.90 -10.31 -32.76
C ASN A 188 -0.51 -9.20 -31.77
N ASP A 189 0.77 -8.80 -31.77
CA ASP A 189 1.22 -7.61 -31.05
C ASP A 189 0.77 -6.34 -31.79
N TYR A 190 0.17 -5.45 -31.04
CA TYR A 190 -0.21 -4.12 -31.48
C TYR A 190 0.54 -3.08 -30.65
N TRP A 191 0.88 -1.95 -31.27
CA TRP A 191 1.58 -0.86 -30.63
C TRP A 191 0.63 0.28 -30.30
N PHE A 192 0.92 0.97 -29.21
CA PHE A 192 0.21 2.18 -28.85
C PHE A 192 1.16 3.38 -28.73
N ASN A 193 0.59 4.57 -28.95
CA ASN A 193 1.18 5.84 -28.53
C ASN A 193 0.08 6.63 -27.79
N VAL A 194 0.32 6.92 -26.52
CA VAL A 194 -0.55 7.71 -25.65
C VAL A 194 0.15 9.02 -25.31
N ILE A 195 -0.51 10.13 -25.60
CA ILE A 195 -0.02 11.47 -25.34
C ILE A 195 -0.88 12.09 -24.24
N LEU A 196 -0.25 12.61 -23.19
CA LEU A 196 -0.90 13.32 -22.11
C LEU A 196 -1.05 14.81 -22.43
N GLU A 197 -1.92 15.51 -21.71
CA GLU A 197 -2.12 16.96 -21.87
C GLU A 197 -0.84 17.77 -21.56
N ASN A 198 0.00 17.28 -20.65
CA ASN A 198 1.29 17.89 -20.33
C ASN A 198 2.41 17.61 -21.36
N GLY A 199 2.09 16.90 -22.46
CA GLY A 199 3.03 16.57 -23.54
C GLY A 199 3.88 15.30 -23.30
N ARG A 200 3.76 14.61 -22.16
CA ARG A 200 4.43 13.30 -21.96
C ARG A 200 3.85 12.28 -22.93
N GLU A 201 4.71 11.44 -23.46
CA GLU A 201 4.33 10.34 -24.36
C GLU A 201 4.67 8.98 -23.73
N PHE A 202 3.75 8.03 -23.89
CA PHE A 202 3.95 6.63 -23.55
C PHE A 202 3.80 5.78 -24.81
N LYS A 203 4.79 4.94 -25.08
CA LYS A 203 4.79 4.01 -26.22
C LYS A 203 5.05 2.60 -25.68
N GLY A 204 4.35 1.63 -26.23
CA GLY A 204 4.48 0.23 -25.85
C GLY A 204 3.69 -0.65 -26.79
N HIS A 205 3.55 -1.92 -26.41
CA HIS A 205 2.79 -2.91 -27.15
C HIS A 205 1.91 -3.74 -26.22
N PHE A 206 0.95 -4.46 -26.77
CA PHE A 206 0.02 -5.33 -26.07
C PHE A 206 -0.45 -6.46 -26.98
#